data_06ab303e39a1b1bc2a2f6ed3f0f1d859
#
_entry.id   06ab303e39a1b1bc2a2f6ed3f0f1d859
#
_cell.length_a   1.000
_cell.length_b   1.000
_cell.length_c   1.000
_cell.angle_alpha   90.00
_cell.angle_beta   90.00
_cell.angle_gamma   90.00
#
_symmetry.space_group_name_H-M   'P 1'
#
loop_
_entity.id
_entity.type
_entity.pdbx_description
1 polymer ?
#
loop_
_entity_poly.entity_id
_entity_poly.type
_entity_poly.pdbx_seq_one_letter_code
_entity_poly.pdbx_strand_id
1 'polypeptide(L)'
;MSKPSLILFDLDGTLLPLDQDAFLKLYFSALAKKVSPYGYEPDKLVHALWKGVGAMVANDGTMTNDARFWETFSGLLDENILHYMPVFEDFYRNEFHMAKDASAPAPLAKDVIAAAKDTGAKVVLATNPLFPVCAVETRLSWIDLTIDDFDYVTTYETNRYCKPNPAYYRDILKHIGTTPEQTLMIGNDINEDILPTQSLGIASFLLTDCVIWEKDKESVIPGGVPAGNYAELLEFLKKYNQ
;
A
#
# COMPACT_ATOMS: atom_id res chain seq x y z
N MET A 1 -4.58 -11.03 -23.62
CA MET A 1 -5.43 -10.25 -22.71
C MET A 1 -5.88 -8.99 -23.43
N SER A 2 -7.12 -8.54 -23.21
CA SER A 2 -7.56 -7.23 -23.72
C SER A 2 -6.75 -6.12 -23.06
N LYS A 3 -6.62 -4.97 -23.74
CA LYS A 3 -5.96 -3.79 -23.19
C LYS A 3 -6.72 -3.31 -21.94
N PRO A 4 -6.06 -3.13 -20.78
CA PRO A 4 -6.73 -2.65 -19.58
C PRO A 4 -7.11 -1.17 -19.71
N SER A 5 -8.20 -0.76 -19.07
CA SER A 5 -8.58 0.64 -18.88
C SER A 5 -8.13 1.19 -17.52
N LEU A 6 -7.74 0.27 -16.62
CA LEU A 6 -7.22 0.58 -15.28
C LEU A 6 -6.05 -0.34 -14.95
N ILE A 7 -4.97 0.25 -14.44
CA ILE A 7 -3.82 -0.47 -13.88
C ILE A 7 -3.64 -0.04 -12.43
N LEU A 8 -3.70 -1.02 -11.53
CA LEU A 8 -3.47 -0.86 -10.10
C LEU A 8 -2.04 -1.28 -9.77
N PHE A 9 -1.33 -0.45 -9.04
CA PHE A 9 -0.01 -0.78 -8.49
C PHE A 9 -0.07 -0.82 -6.97
N ASP A 10 0.45 -1.87 -6.37
CA ASP A 10 0.85 -1.81 -4.99
C ASP A 10 2.13 -0.99 -4.82
N LEU A 11 2.47 -0.61 -3.57
CA LEU A 11 3.64 0.21 -3.26
C LEU A 11 4.76 -0.63 -2.64
N ASP A 12 4.54 -1.12 -1.42
CA ASP A 12 5.58 -1.68 -0.56
C ASP A 12 5.94 -3.11 -0.98
N GLY A 13 7.15 -3.31 -1.52
CA GLY A 13 7.59 -4.55 -2.16
C GLY A 13 7.25 -4.62 -3.66
N THR A 14 6.44 -3.68 -4.17
CA THR A 14 6.09 -3.56 -5.60
C THR A 14 6.84 -2.40 -6.25
N LEU A 15 6.35 -1.16 -6.18
CA LEU A 15 7.07 0.01 -6.72
C LEU A 15 8.26 0.39 -5.84
N LEU A 16 8.14 0.21 -4.54
CA LEU A 16 9.17 0.46 -3.54
C LEU A 16 9.68 -0.89 -3.00
N PRO A 17 10.83 -1.40 -3.47
CA PRO A 17 11.45 -2.58 -2.89
C PRO A 17 11.71 -2.36 -1.40
N LEU A 18 11.13 -3.20 -0.53
CA LEU A 18 11.10 -2.96 0.91
C LEU A 18 11.30 -4.26 1.69
N ASP A 19 12.22 -4.23 2.67
CA ASP A 19 12.27 -5.21 3.75
C ASP A 19 11.25 -4.81 4.83
N GLN A 20 10.13 -5.52 4.89
CA GLN A 20 9.02 -5.17 5.80
C GLN A 20 9.41 -5.27 7.28
N ASP A 21 10.20 -6.24 7.69
CA ASP A 21 10.61 -6.41 9.08
C ASP A 21 11.54 -5.28 9.52
N ALA A 22 12.51 -4.94 8.68
CA ALA A 22 13.40 -3.79 8.91
C ALA A 22 12.62 -2.48 8.94
N PHE A 23 11.69 -2.28 8.00
CA PHE A 23 10.83 -1.10 7.93
C PHE A 23 10.01 -0.91 9.21
N LEU A 24 9.29 -1.93 9.65
CA LEU A 24 8.46 -1.85 10.86
C LEU A 24 9.30 -1.54 12.10
N LYS A 25 10.49 -2.14 12.20
CA LYS A 25 11.41 -1.89 13.31
C LYS A 25 11.90 -0.44 13.34
N LEU A 26 12.32 0.10 12.20
CA LEU A 26 12.75 1.50 12.09
C LEU A 26 11.60 2.47 12.36
N TYR A 27 10.46 2.23 11.73
CA TYR A 27 9.24 3.03 11.88
C TYR A 27 8.79 3.11 13.33
N PHE A 28 8.58 1.98 14.01
CA PHE A 28 8.10 1.99 15.39
C PHE A 28 9.11 2.59 16.37
N SER A 29 10.39 2.32 16.15
CA SER A 29 11.46 2.90 16.99
C SER A 29 11.49 4.43 16.87
N ALA A 30 11.42 4.96 15.65
CA ALA A 30 11.41 6.39 15.40
C ALA A 30 10.14 7.07 15.94
N LEU A 31 8.97 6.46 15.72
CA LEU A 31 7.70 6.99 16.22
C LEU A 31 7.63 6.98 17.74
N ALA A 32 8.04 5.90 18.39
CA ALA A 32 8.09 5.82 19.85
C ALA A 32 9.00 6.91 20.44
N LYS A 33 10.17 7.16 19.82
CA LYS A 33 11.08 8.25 20.21
C LYS A 33 10.43 9.63 20.03
N LYS A 34 9.70 9.85 18.93
CA LYS A 34 9.00 11.12 18.65
C LYS A 34 7.92 11.41 19.70
N VAL A 35 7.18 10.41 20.13
CA VAL A 35 6.02 10.56 21.01
C VAL A 35 6.38 10.44 22.50
N SER A 36 7.55 9.86 22.84
CA SER A 36 8.02 9.71 24.21
C SER A 36 7.99 11.01 25.07
N PRO A 37 8.35 12.21 24.56
CA PRO A 37 8.29 13.45 25.35
C PRO A 37 6.89 13.83 25.84
N TYR A 38 5.85 13.25 25.27
CA TYR A 38 4.46 13.51 25.62
C TYR A 38 3.92 12.54 26.70
N GLY A 39 4.80 11.70 27.26
CA GLY A 39 4.47 10.82 28.39
C GLY A 39 3.89 9.46 28.02
N TYR A 40 3.91 9.07 26.76
CA TYR A 40 3.44 7.76 26.31
C TYR A 40 4.57 6.72 26.37
N GLU A 41 4.30 5.64 27.08
CA GLU A 41 5.20 4.50 27.20
C GLU A 41 5.36 3.79 25.84
N PRO A 42 6.61 3.56 25.36
CA PRO A 42 6.87 2.99 24.03
C PRO A 42 6.12 1.67 23.76
N ASP A 43 6.14 0.73 24.70
CA ASP A 43 5.51 -0.58 24.53
C ASP A 43 3.98 -0.48 24.44
N LYS A 44 3.37 0.41 25.25
CA LYS A 44 1.93 0.69 25.18
C LYS A 44 1.55 1.36 23.88
N LEU A 45 2.36 2.32 23.43
CA LEU A 45 2.17 3.00 22.15
C LEU A 45 2.20 2.01 20.99
N VAL A 46 3.22 1.17 20.90
CA VAL A 46 3.37 0.16 19.85
C VAL A 46 2.24 -0.86 19.89
N HIS A 47 1.83 -1.31 21.10
CA HIS A 47 0.68 -2.18 21.25
C HIS A 47 -0.61 -1.54 20.73
N ALA A 48 -0.87 -0.28 21.07
CA ALA A 48 -2.05 0.46 20.61
C ALA A 48 -2.01 0.69 19.08
N LEU A 49 -0.83 0.96 18.50
CA LEU A 49 -0.65 1.04 17.04
C LEU A 49 -1.07 -0.26 16.35
N TRP A 50 -0.57 -1.41 16.81
CA TRP A 50 -0.94 -2.70 16.24
C TRP A 50 -2.44 -3.01 16.35
N LYS A 51 -3.07 -2.61 17.47
CA LYS A 51 -4.53 -2.73 17.62
C LYS A 51 -5.30 -1.82 16.67
N GLY A 52 -4.82 -0.57 16.50
CA GLY A 52 -5.39 0.36 15.53
C GLY A 52 -5.28 -0.15 14.09
N VAL A 53 -4.10 -0.70 13.71
CA VAL A 53 -3.90 -1.35 12.40
C VAL A 53 -4.85 -2.54 12.24
N GLY A 54 -4.94 -3.42 13.25
CA GLY A 54 -5.87 -4.54 13.22
C GLY A 54 -7.34 -4.13 13.07
N ALA A 55 -7.72 -2.99 13.68
CA ALA A 55 -9.07 -2.43 13.55
C ALA A 55 -9.34 -1.89 12.13
N MET A 56 -8.34 -1.28 11.48
CA MET A 56 -8.45 -0.88 10.06
C MET A 56 -8.60 -2.08 9.13
N VAL A 57 -7.79 -3.13 9.34
CA VAL A 57 -7.87 -4.37 8.53
C VAL A 57 -9.24 -5.05 8.68
N ALA A 58 -9.81 -5.01 9.89
CA ALA A 58 -11.13 -5.56 10.20
C ALA A 58 -12.30 -4.59 9.91
N ASN A 59 -12.02 -3.41 9.33
CA ASN A 59 -13.05 -2.40 9.10
C ASN A 59 -14.15 -2.94 8.16
N ASP A 60 -15.39 -2.73 8.59
CA ASP A 60 -16.61 -3.17 7.89
C ASP A 60 -17.13 -2.16 6.85
N GLY A 61 -16.42 -1.05 6.68
CA GLY A 61 -16.75 0.02 5.73
C GLY A 61 -17.73 1.07 6.26
N THR A 62 -18.12 1.02 7.54
CA THR A 62 -19.03 2.01 8.13
C THR A 62 -18.39 3.37 8.34
N MET A 63 -17.08 3.42 8.50
CA MET A 63 -16.28 4.65 8.64
C MET A 63 -14.97 4.52 7.85
N THR A 64 -14.24 5.62 7.71
CA THR A 64 -12.90 5.62 7.09
C THR A 64 -11.87 4.90 7.98
N ASN A 65 -10.76 4.46 7.40
CA ASN A 65 -9.73 3.74 8.14
C ASN A 65 -9.06 4.64 9.18
N ASP A 66 -8.85 5.92 8.89
CA ASP A 66 -8.32 6.88 9.87
C ASP A 66 -9.25 7.03 11.09
N ALA A 67 -10.57 7.19 10.86
CA ALA A 67 -11.54 7.25 11.95
C ALA A 67 -11.51 5.97 12.79
N ARG A 68 -11.45 4.79 12.16
CA ARG A 68 -11.35 3.50 12.84
C ARG A 68 -10.05 3.36 13.63
N PHE A 69 -8.95 3.81 13.04
CA PHE A 69 -7.65 3.81 13.70
C PHE A 69 -7.66 4.69 14.96
N TRP A 70 -8.04 5.97 14.82
CA TRP A 70 -7.99 6.92 15.91
C TRP A 70 -8.98 6.59 17.04
N GLU A 71 -10.18 6.06 16.72
CA GLU A 71 -11.13 5.55 17.71
C GLU A 71 -10.49 4.44 18.57
N THR A 72 -9.86 3.45 17.93
CA THR A 72 -9.23 2.33 18.63
C THR A 72 -7.99 2.77 19.39
N PHE A 73 -7.14 3.57 18.75
CA PHE A 73 -5.86 4.01 19.28
C PHE A 73 -6.02 4.90 20.52
N SER A 74 -6.92 5.89 20.46
CA SER A 74 -7.21 6.77 21.60
C SER A 74 -7.90 6.02 22.75
N GLY A 75 -8.78 5.09 22.43
CA GLY A 75 -9.45 4.27 23.45
C GLY A 75 -8.51 3.36 24.25
N LEU A 76 -7.35 2.99 23.69
CA LEU A 76 -6.33 2.17 24.36
C LEU A 76 -5.28 2.97 25.14
N LEU A 77 -5.05 4.20 24.75
CA LEU A 77 -4.10 5.10 25.40
C LEU A 77 -4.84 6.06 26.34
N ASP A 78 -5.32 7.15 25.83
CA ASP A 78 -6.27 8.12 26.38
C ASP A 78 -6.67 9.11 25.28
N GLU A 79 -7.78 9.85 25.50
CA GLU A 79 -8.28 10.81 24.51
C GLU A 79 -7.35 12.01 24.27
N ASN A 80 -6.40 12.30 25.18
CA ASN A 80 -5.46 13.39 25.00
C ASN A 80 -4.52 13.14 23.82
N ILE A 81 -4.31 11.86 23.41
CA ILE A 81 -3.49 11.52 22.25
C ILE A 81 -3.98 12.22 20.98
N LEU A 82 -5.29 12.51 20.88
CA LEU A 82 -5.89 13.20 19.73
C LEU A 82 -5.36 14.64 19.57
N HIS A 83 -4.95 15.29 20.67
CA HIS A 83 -4.32 16.61 20.62
C HIS A 83 -2.95 16.59 19.96
N TYR A 84 -2.33 15.41 19.89
CA TYR A 84 -1.01 15.20 19.30
C TYR A 84 -1.06 14.70 17.85
N MET A 85 -2.24 14.63 17.21
CA MET A 85 -2.34 14.29 15.77
C MET A 85 -1.37 15.11 14.91
N PRO A 86 -1.16 16.43 15.12
CA PRO A 86 -0.17 17.20 14.37
C PRO A 86 1.28 16.71 14.58
N VAL A 87 1.59 16.10 15.74
CA VAL A 87 2.92 15.52 16.02
C VAL A 87 3.14 14.26 15.18
N PHE A 88 2.10 13.45 14.99
CA PHE A 88 2.15 12.28 14.09
C PHE A 88 2.31 12.72 12.64
N GLU A 89 1.59 13.76 12.20
CA GLU A 89 1.73 14.29 10.85
C GLU A 89 3.15 14.83 10.61
N ASP A 90 3.68 15.62 11.57
CA ASP A 90 5.05 16.11 11.52
C ASP A 90 6.07 14.97 11.48
N PHE A 91 5.85 13.90 12.27
CA PHE A 91 6.66 12.69 12.22
C PHE A 91 6.72 12.08 10.82
N TYR A 92 5.56 11.89 10.16
CA TYR A 92 5.52 11.29 8.82
C TYR A 92 6.23 12.14 7.75
N ARG A 93 6.26 13.46 7.92
CA ARG A 93 6.96 14.37 6.99
C ARG A 93 8.46 14.47 7.26
N ASN A 94 8.91 14.13 8.46
CA ASN A 94 10.31 14.34 8.89
C ASN A 94 10.99 13.02 9.29
N GLU A 95 10.81 12.56 10.54
CA GLU A 95 11.56 11.43 11.07
C GLU A 95 11.26 10.09 10.39
N PHE A 96 10.10 9.95 9.78
CA PHE A 96 9.70 8.75 9.03
C PHE A 96 10.67 8.43 7.87
N HIS A 97 11.40 9.44 7.36
CA HIS A 97 12.45 9.22 6.36
C HIS A 97 13.55 8.27 6.82
N MET A 98 13.75 8.07 8.13
CA MET A 98 14.68 7.06 8.64
C MET A 98 14.30 5.63 8.20
N ALA A 99 13.04 5.36 7.95
CA ALA A 99 12.57 4.06 7.48
C ALA A 99 12.98 3.77 6.02
N LYS A 100 13.48 4.78 5.27
CA LYS A 100 14.05 4.61 3.93
C LYS A 100 15.22 3.61 3.92
N ASP A 101 15.96 3.50 5.03
CA ASP A 101 17.08 2.55 5.13
C ASP A 101 16.64 1.07 4.99
N ALA A 102 15.35 0.78 5.12
CA ALA A 102 14.77 -0.53 4.84
C ALA A 102 14.40 -0.74 3.37
N SER A 103 14.53 0.27 2.52
CA SER A 103 14.20 0.18 1.10
C SER A 103 15.46 0.00 0.24
N ALA A 104 15.27 -0.59 -0.94
CA ALA A 104 16.31 -0.68 -1.96
C ALA A 104 15.99 0.28 -3.13
N PRO A 105 17.00 0.63 -3.96
CA PRO A 105 16.80 1.45 -5.15
C PRO A 105 15.79 0.80 -6.13
N ALA A 106 14.90 1.62 -6.69
CA ALA A 106 13.92 1.21 -7.70
C ALA A 106 14.12 2.00 -9.02
N PRO A 107 15.23 1.82 -9.74
CA PRO A 107 15.57 2.66 -10.89
C PRO A 107 14.57 2.59 -12.04
N LEU A 108 13.78 1.52 -12.13
CA LEU A 108 12.76 1.32 -13.16
C LEU A 108 11.35 1.72 -12.74
N ALA A 109 11.13 2.17 -11.51
CA ALA A 109 9.78 2.50 -11.03
C ALA A 109 9.10 3.57 -11.90
N LYS A 110 9.82 4.64 -12.25
CA LYS A 110 9.32 5.69 -13.16
C LYS A 110 9.01 5.15 -14.55
N ASP A 111 9.88 4.31 -15.11
CA ASP A 111 9.70 3.75 -16.45
C ASP A 111 8.47 2.83 -16.50
N VAL A 112 8.23 2.06 -15.43
CA VAL A 112 7.05 1.20 -15.30
C VAL A 112 5.76 2.04 -15.23
N ILE A 113 5.74 3.12 -14.45
CA ILE A 113 4.59 4.03 -14.39
C ILE A 113 4.36 4.72 -15.74
N ALA A 114 5.43 5.21 -16.40
CA ALA A 114 5.32 5.79 -17.73
C ALA A 114 4.76 4.77 -18.75
N ALA A 115 5.29 3.56 -18.77
CA ALA A 115 4.80 2.50 -19.66
C ALA A 115 3.32 2.15 -19.40
N ALA A 116 2.89 2.18 -18.14
CA ALA A 116 1.48 1.98 -17.77
C ALA A 116 0.60 3.13 -18.32
N LYS A 117 1.01 4.38 -18.15
CA LYS A 117 0.31 5.56 -18.68
C LYS A 117 0.23 5.53 -20.23
N ASP A 118 1.31 5.11 -20.89
CA ASP A 118 1.37 4.98 -22.37
C ASP A 118 0.34 3.97 -22.89
N THR A 119 -0.14 3.03 -22.08
CA THR A 119 -1.27 2.18 -22.48
C THR A 119 -2.57 2.96 -22.66
N GLY A 120 -2.69 4.19 -22.15
CA GLY A 120 -3.92 4.96 -22.08
C GLY A 120 -4.86 4.54 -20.96
N ALA A 121 -4.45 3.60 -20.10
CA ALA A 121 -5.17 3.24 -18.89
C ALA A 121 -5.01 4.31 -17.81
N LYS A 122 -6.00 4.43 -16.92
CA LYS A 122 -5.81 5.13 -15.64
C LYS A 122 -4.84 4.33 -14.78
N VAL A 123 -4.00 5.02 -14.03
CA VAL A 123 -3.00 4.42 -13.14
C VAL A 123 -3.33 4.78 -11.70
N VAL A 124 -3.51 3.79 -10.87
CA VAL A 124 -3.88 3.94 -9.44
C VAL A 124 -2.82 3.34 -8.55
N LEU A 125 -2.40 4.08 -7.55
CA LEU A 125 -1.62 3.51 -6.44
C LEU A 125 -2.58 2.85 -5.46
N ALA A 126 -2.67 1.54 -5.55
CA ALA A 126 -3.53 0.68 -4.73
C ALA A 126 -2.73 0.06 -3.58
N THR A 127 -2.09 0.89 -2.75
CA THR A 127 -1.39 0.46 -1.53
C THR A 127 -2.40 0.11 -0.43
N ASN A 128 -2.02 -0.75 0.52
CA ASN A 128 -2.91 -1.04 1.65
C ASN A 128 -3.11 0.24 2.48
N PRO A 129 -4.37 0.76 2.62
CA PRO A 129 -4.64 2.09 3.17
C PRO A 129 -4.56 2.09 4.71
N LEU A 130 -3.38 1.79 5.22
CA LEU A 130 -3.02 1.77 6.65
C LEU A 130 -2.26 3.02 7.10
N PHE A 131 -1.89 3.88 6.15
CA PHE A 131 -1.07 5.06 6.38
C PHE A 131 -1.76 6.34 5.88
N PRO A 132 -1.45 7.50 6.52
CA PRO A 132 -1.89 8.80 6.05
C PRO A 132 -1.26 9.18 4.71
N VAL A 133 -1.92 10.07 3.98
CA VAL A 133 -1.43 10.56 2.68
C VAL A 133 0.01 11.07 2.78
N CYS A 134 0.38 11.79 3.84
CA CYS A 134 1.75 12.31 4.01
C CYS A 134 2.80 11.18 4.13
N ALA A 135 2.45 10.04 4.72
CA ALA A 135 3.34 8.87 4.77
C ALA A 135 3.45 8.18 3.40
N VAL A 136 2.39 8.19 2.60
CA VAL A 136 2.43 7.69 1.22
C VAL A 136 3.30 8.60 0.36
N GLU A 137 3.11 9.93 0.43
CA GLU A 137 3.96 10.94 -0.25
C GLU A 137 5.44 10.75 0.10
N THR A 138 5.75 10.58 1.38
CA THR A 138 7.12 10.37 1.84
C THR A 138 7.73 9.12 1.22
N ARG A 139 7.03 7.97 1.21
CA ARG A 139 7.53 6.72 0.60
C ARG A 139 7.69 6.84 -0.92
N LEU A 140 6.74 7.47 -1.61
CA LEU A 140 6.88 7.75 -3.05
C LEU A 140 8.12 8.59 -3.36
N SER A 141 8.46 9.57 -2.50
CA SER A 141 9.66 10.39 -2.67
C SER A 141 10.97 9.59 -2.61
N TRP A 142 10.98 8.41 -1.97
CA TRP A 142 12.16 7.55 -1.90
C TRP A 142 12.53 6.91 -3.23
N ILE A 143 11.56 6.83 -4.14
CA ILE A 143 11.71 6.27 -5.50
C ILE A 143 11.44 7.33 -6.59
N ASP A 144 11.55 8.61 -6.21
CA ASP A 144 11.36 9.77 -7.10
C ASP A 144 9.99 9.81 -7.81
N LEU A 145 8.94 9.30 -7.17
CA LEU A 145 7.54 9.43 -7.58
C LEU A 145 6.80 10.38 -6.62
N THR A 146 5.63 10.83 -7.07
CA THR A 146 4.71 11.68 -6.31
C THR A 146 3.28 11.17 -6.44
N ILE A 147 2.35 11.68 -5.64
CA ILE A 147 0.92 11.35 -5.78
C ILE A 147 0.35 11.81 -7.14
N ASP A 148 0.94 12.85 -7.75
CA ASP A 148 0.51 13.38 -9.06
C ASP A 148 0.88 12.43 -10.22
N ASP A 149 1.69 11.40 -9.96
CA ASP A 149 1.97 10.35 -10.94
C ASP A 149 0.81 9.37 -11.11
N PHE A 150 -0.23 9.45 -10.26
CA PHE A 150 -1.37 8.54 -10.23
C PHE A 150 -2.70 9.30 -10.39
N ASP A 151 -3.68 8.67 -11.04
CA ASP A 151 -5.05 9.20 -11.16
C ASP A 151 -5.82 9.11 -9.83
N TYR A 152 -5.43 8.17 -8.96
CA TYR A 152 -5.95 7.99 -7.61
C TYR A 152 -4.94 7.28 -6.73
N VAL A 153 -4.93 7.62 -5.45
CA VAL A 153 -4.06 7.01 -4.43
C VAL A 153 -4.92 6.58 -3.24
N THR A 154 -4.79 5.34 -2.81
CA THR A 154 -5.49 4.85 -1.62
C THR A 154 -4.76 5.26 -0.35
N THR A 155 -5.49 5.86 0.60
CA THR A 155 -4.97 6.31 1.89
C THR A 155 -5.98 6.01 3.01
N TYR A 156 -5.55 6.04 4.25
CA TYR A 156 -6.45 5.70 5.36
C TYR A 156 -7.56 6.76 5.55
N GLU A 157 -7.36 8.02 5.11
CA GLU A 157 -8.36 9.09 5.22
C GLU A 157 -9.54 8.89 4.27
N THR A 158 -9.30 8.27 3.12
CA THR A 158 -10.31 8.17 2.05
C THR A 158 -10.89 6.79 1.88
N ASN A 159 -10.18 5.75 2.32
CA ASN A 159 -10.59 4.36 2.16
C ASN A 159 -11.21 3.78 3.44
N ARG A 160 -12.08 2.79 3.26
CA ARG A 160 -12.87 2.14 4.31
C ARG A 160 -12.59 0.66 4.45
N TYR A 161 -11.90 0.08 3.50
CA TYR A 161 -11.50 -1.32 3.48
C TYR A 161 -10.01 -1.43 3.25
N CYS A 162 -9.41 -2.47 3.81
CA CYS A 162 -8.02 -2.84 3.60
C CYS A 162 -7.92 -4.13 2.78
N LYS A 163 -6.78 -4.34 2.14
CA LYS A 163 -6.39 -5.65 1.64
C LYS A 163 -6.30 -6.62 2.83
N PRO A 164 -6.62 -7.91 2.68
CA PRO A 164 -7.02 -8.61 1.45
C PRO A 164 -8.54 -8.59 1.17
N ASN A 165 -9.33 -7.75 1.84
CA ASN A 165 -10.78 -7.72 1.65
C ASN A 165 -11.13 -7.35 0.19
N PRO A 166 -11.88 -8.19 -0.57
CA PRO A 166 -12.28 -7.86 -1.93
C PRO A 166 -13.12 -6.57 -2.07
N ALA A 167 -13.75 -6.10 -0.99
CA ALA A 167 -14.47 -4.82 -0.98
C ALA A 167 -13.52 -3.63 -1.24
N TYR A 168 -12.26 -3.71 -0.83
CA TYR A 168 -11.23 -2.72 -1.14
C TYR A 168 -11.11 -2.48 -2.66
N TYR A 169 -10.98 -3.54 -3.43
CA TYR A 169 -10.90 -3.47 -4.89
C TYR A 169 -12.20 -3.01 -5.53
N ARG A 170 -13.35 -3.48 -5.03
CA ARG A 170 -14.66 -3.03 -5.53
C ARG A 170 -14.87 -1.54 -5.35
N ASP A 171 -14.40 -0.96 -4.24
CA ASP A 171 -14.49 0.48 -4.00
C ASP A 171 -13.62 1.27 -4.99
N ILE A 172 -12.41 0.82 -5.28
CA ILE A 172 -11.55 1.43 -6.30
C ILE A 172 -12.22 1.36 -7.67
N LEU A 173 -12.71 0.19 -8.08
CA LEU A 173 -13.40 0.02 -9.37
C LEU A 173 -14.61 0.95 -9.50
N LYS A 174 -15.40 1.07 -8.43
CA LYS A 174 -16.56 1.98 -8.37
C LYS A 174 -16.13 3.45 -8.46
N HIS A 175 -15.07 3.84 -7.74
CA HIS A 175 -14.54 5.21 -7.74
C HIS A 175 -14.05 5.62 -9.14
N ILE A 176 -13.31 4.73 -9.81
CA ILE A 176 -12.75 4.96 -11.15
C ILE A 176 -13.82 4.84 -12.25
N GLY A 177 -14.87 4.06 -12.02
CA GLY A 177 -15.93 3.79 -13.00
C GLY A 177 -15.53 2.75 -14.04
N THR A 178 -14.92 1.64 -13.60
CA THR A 178 -14.45 0.54 -14.48
C THR A 178 -14.91 -0.83 -13.96
N THR A 179 -14.61 -1.90 -14.73
CA THR A 179 -14.99 -3.27 -14.39
C THR A 179 -13.76 -4.15 -14.10
N PRO A 180 -13.93 -5.28 -13.39
CA PRO A 180 -12.83 -6.21 -13.14
C PRO A 180 -12.10 -6.65 -14.40
N GLU A 181 -12.85 -6.97 -15.48
CA GLU A 181 -12.30 -7.50 -16.73
C GLU A 181 -11.43 -6.49 -17.49
N GLN A 182 -11.58 -5.21 -17.16
CA GLN A 182 -10.81 -4.09 -17.74
C GLN A 182 -9.68 -3.62 -16.82
N THR A 183 -9.39 -4.36 -15.75
CA THR A 183 -8.43 -3.98 -14.72
C THR A 183 -7.27 -4.96 -14.66
N LEU A 184 -6.08 -4.43 -14.46
CA LEU A 184 -4.85 -5.18 -14.18
C LEU A 184 -4.32 -4.76 -12.81
N MET A 185 -4.07 -5.72 -11.91
CA MET A 185 -3.36 -5.50 -10.66
C MET A 185 -1.90 -5.93 -10.79
N ILE A 186 -0.99 -5.09 -10.35
CA ILE A 186 0.45 -5.37 -10.27
C ILE A 186 0.84 -5.27 -8.80
N GLY A 187 1.30 -6.38 -8.24
CA GLY A 187 1.65 -6.47 -6.83
C GLY A 187 2.63 -7.59 -6.55
N ASN A 188 3.11 -7.68 -5.31
CA ASN A 188 4.09 -8.67 -4.85
C ASN A 188 3.53 -9.61 -3.78
N ASP A 189 2.37 -9.31 -3.20
CA ASP A 189 1.77 -10.13 -2.13
C ASP A 189 0.69 -11.04 -2.69
N ILE A 190 0.90 -12.36 -2.51
CA ILE A 190 -0.06 -13.38 -2.97
C ILE A 190 -1.42 -13.20 -2.29
N ASN A 191 -1.45 -12.91 -0.98
CA ASN A 191 -2.69 -12.83 -0.20
C ASN A 191 -3.40 -11.49 -0.37
N GLU A 192 -2.64 -10.41 -0.50
CA GLU A 192 -3.21 -9.07 -0.56
C GLU A 192 -3.51 -8.62 -1.99
N ASP A 193 -2.66 -8.99 -2.98
CA ASP A 193 -2.76 -8.47 -4.34
C ASP A 193 -3.34 -9.49 -5.32
N ILE A 194 -2.94 -10.75 -5.23
CA ILE A 194 -3.20 -11.73 -6.28
C ILE A 194 -4.50 -12.51 -6.03
N LEU A 195 -4.64 -13.17 -4.89
CA LEU A 195 -5.82 -14.00 -4.61
C LEU A 195 -7.13 -13.19 -4.55
N PRO A 196 -7.18 -12.01 -3.88
CA PRO A 196 -8.41 -11.22 -3.85
C PRO A 196 -8.81 -10.70 -5.23
N THR A 197 -7.84 -10.28 -6.05
CA THR A 197 -8.11 -9.78 -7.41
C THR A 197 -8.57 -10.89 -8.35
N GLN A 198 -7.97 -12.08 -8.28
CA GLN A 198 -8.45 -13.26 -9.02
C GLN A 198 -9.89 -13.62 -8.64
N SER A 199 -10.25 -13.54 -7.34
CA SER A 199 -11.62 -13.84 -6.89
C SER A 199 -12.68 -12.90 -7.48
N LEU A 200 -12.26 -11.72 -7.94
CA LEU A 200 -13.10 -10.72 -8.58
C LEU A 200 -13.06 -10.77 -10.12
N GLY A 201 -12.22 -11.62 -10.71
CA GLY A 201 -11.99 -11.64 -12.15
C GLY A 201 -11.06 -10.54 -12.67
N ILE A 202 -10.33 -9.86 -11.78
CA ILE A 202 -9.29 -8.90 -12.14
C ILE A 202 -8.03 -9.67 -12.57
N ALA A 203 -7.46 -9.31 -13.72
CA ALA A 203 -6.16 -9.84 -14.14
C ALA A 203 -5.04 -9.32 -13.23
N SER A 204 -4.02 -10.15 -12.99
CA SER A 204 -2.92 -9.78 -12.11
C SER A 204 -1.57 -10.09 -12.75
N PHE A 205 -0.55 -9.34 -12.35
CA PHE A 205 0.88 -9.62 -12.60
C PHE A 205 1.60 -9.67 -11.25
N LEU A 206 2.28 -10.77 -10.96
CA LEU A 206 3.08 -10.92 -9.75
C LEU A 206 4.50 -10.41 -9.99
N LEU A 207 4.88 -9.33 -9.29
CA LEU A 207 6.27 -8.86 -9.29
C LEU A 207 7.10 -9.74 -8.35
N THR A 208 8.22 -10.29 -8.86
CA THR A 208 8.97 -11.33 -8.16
C THR A 208 10.18 -10.83 -7.37
N ASP A 209 10.51 -9.54 -7.44
CA ASP A 209 11.68 -8.98 -6.75
C ASP A 209 11.57 -9.02 -5.21
N CYS A 210 10.33 -8.87 -4.67
CA CYS A 210 10.06 -8.87 -3.24
C CYS A 210 8.77 -9.66 -2.90
N VAL A 211 8.62 -10.88 -3.44
CA VAL A 211 7.38 -11.67 -3.26
C VAL A 211 7.11 -11.98 -1.80
N ILE A 212 5.88 -11.74 -1.39
CA ILE A 212 5.33 -12.22 -0.11
C ILE A 212 4.44 -13.43 -0.41
N TRP A 213 4.89 -14.60 0.02
CA TRP A 213 4.19 -15.87 -0.16
C TRP A 213 3.14 -16.09 0.91
N GLU A 214 2.15 -16.92 0.60
CA GLU A 214 1.21 -17.38 1.62
C GLU A 214 1.96 -18.11 2.73
N LYS A 215 1.70 -17.71 3.96
CA LYS A 215 2.30 -18.33 5.15
C LYS A 215 1.93 -19.82 5.21
N ASP A 216 2.90 -20.65 5.55
CA ASP A 216 2.74 -22.11 5.73
C ASP A 216 2.28 -22.88 4.47
N LYS A 217 2.40 -22.28 3.28
CA LYS A 217 2.15 -22.92 1.99
C LYS A 217 3.40 -22.98 1.12
N GLU A 218 3.38 -23.87 0.14
CA GLU A 218 4.45 -23.90 -0.87
C GLU A 218 4.47 -22.58 -1.66
N SER A 219 5.67 -22.12 -1.99
CA SER A 219 5.90 -20.91 -2.79
C SER A 219 5.52 -21.17 -4.26
N VAL A 220 4.20 -21.20 -4.53
CA VAL A 220 3.64 -21.48 -5.85
C VAL A 220 2.87 -20.27 -6.36
N ILE A 221 3.20 -19.83 -7.57
CA ILE A 221 2.45 -18.77 -8.25
C ILE A 221 1.06 -19.32 -8.62
N PRO A 222 -0.04 -18.64 -8.26
CA PRO A 222 -1.39 -19.07 -8.64
C PRO A 222 -1.53 -19.26 -10.15
N GLY A 223 -2.21 -20.31 -10.55
CA GLY A 223 -2.30 -20.69 -11.97
C GLY A 223 -2.83 -19.57 -12.86
N GLY A 224 -2.15 -19.36 -14.00
CA GLY A 224 -2.53 -18.36 -14.99
C GLY A 224 -2.08 -16.93 -14.72
N VAL A 225 -1.41 -16.67 -13.58
CA VAL A 225 -0.86 -15.35 -13.26
C VAL A 225 0.52 -15.21 -13.92
N PRO A 226 0.71 -14.23 -14.84
CA PRO A 226 2.04 -13.87 -15.30
C PRO A 226 2.85 -13.30 -14.13
N ALA A 227 4.13 -13.62 -14.12
CA ALA A 227 5.04 -13.17 -13.08
C ALA A 227 6.41 -12.84 -13.67
N GLY A 228 7.13 -11.95 -13.02
CA GLY A 228 8.49 -11.57 -13.44
C GLY A 228 9.03 -10.41 -12.61
N ASN A 229 10.28 -10.07 -12.87
CA ASN A 229 10.96 -8.93 -12.29
C ASN A 229 10.54 -7.60 -12.96
N TYR A 230 11.08 -6.46 -12.51
CA TYR A 230 10.78 -5.14 -13.08
C TYR A 230 11.01 -5.03 -14.60
N ALA A 231 12.08 -5.63 -15.13
CA ALA A 231 12.35 -5.58 -16.56
C ALA A 231 11.31 -6.38 -17.36
N GLU A 232 10.89 -7.54 -16.84
CA GLU A 232 9.85 -8.37 -17.44
C GLU A 232 8.47 -7.72 -17.33
N LEU A 233 8.17 -7.00 -16.22
CA LEU A 233 6.97 -6.19 -16.08
C LEU A 233 6.93 -5.07 -17.14
N LEU A 234 8.05 -4.37 -17.35
CA LEU A 234 8.14 -3.31 -18.35
C LEU A 234 7.85 -3.84 -19.75
N GLU A 235 8.43 -5.00 -20.11
CA GLU A 235 8.16 -5.66 -21.39
C GLU A 235 6.71 -6.18 -21.48
N PHE A 236 6.13 -6.62 -20.37
CA PHE A 236 4.73 -7.02 -20.31
C PHE A 236 3.79 -5.84 -20.61
N LEU A 237 4.03 -4.67 -20.01
CA LEU A 237 3.24 -3.46 -20.23
C LEU A 237 3.35 -2.93 -21.67
N LYS A 238 4.56 -2.97 -22.24
CA LYS A 238 4.79 -2.54 -23.65
C LYS A 238 3.98 -3.33 -24.67
N LYS A 239 3.59 -4.58 -24.38
CA LYS A 239 2.73 -5.38 -25.29
C LYS A 239 1.33 -4.79 -25.47
N TYR A 240 0.85 -3.98 -24.52
CA TYR A 240 -0.43 -3.28 -24.65
C TYR A 240 -0.35 -2.02 -25.51
N ASN A 241 0.85 -1.57 -25.90
CA ASN A 241 1.11 -0.38 -26.71
C ASN A 241 1.34 -0.72 -28.19
N GLN A 242 1.30 -2.01 -28.54
CA GLN A 242 1.41 -2.51 -29.92
C GLN A 242 0.02 -2.75 -30.50
#